data_69a442b4e412c91aefd259cbc97ce8d4
#
_entry.id   69a442b4e412c91aefd259cbc97ce8d4
#
_cell.length_a   1.000
_cell.length_b   1.000
_cell.length_c   1.000
_cell.angle_alpha   90.00
_cell.angle_beta   90.00
_cell.angle_gamma   90.00
#
_symmetry.space_group_name_H-M   'P 1'
#
loop_
_entity.id
_entity.type
_entity.pdbx_description
1 polymer ?
#
loop_
_entity_poly.entity_id
_entity_poly.type
_entity_poly.pdbx_seq_one_letter_code
_entity_poly.pdbx_strand_id
1 'polypeptide(L)'
;FVDESGSEILFQGLNFVCKVMDQGYLWPEQVKLFADFEQWGFNLIRLGIFWDAVEPEPGGYDEAYLKKIAGVIADAEQYGMYVLLDMHQDLWSVSYGDGAPEWATLTDGAAHPTDCAMWFDAYLRSDAIINAADHFWKNDPAPDGIGLMEHYQAMWEKIAETFMNCRNVIGFEPMNEPFMGSIARNSFGMAAARVSERYPEFDFFQMTGITPESQKYFMSLVGESFLTFDKETLMPFYRKMNEAIRKYGEIPLATGGNIYCSSQFPCGISRVKLSDGREEKWQFYAPHGYDSVVDSEHYENFSKENVEKLFADKRETQKRLGMPVLVGEWGAFPSKDFTSDLIDHMNEILEQYLWSSAYWQYIPGMEKDENFFALKRAYPAVTEGELISYHYDRQEECLKISWKGKQILCYFPFDTWKIDLPGSGTEGVSIENVKALDHAGWVKITAADPQVVTTVCIKH
;
A
#
# COMPACT_ATOMS: atom_id res chain seq x y z
N PHE A 1 -4.14 12.03 -7.77
CA PHE A 1 -3.43 12.97 -6.90
C PHE A 1 -3.08 14.22 -7.71
N VAL A 2 -3.08 15.38 -7.05
CA VAL A 2 -2.71 16.66 -7.68
C VAL A 2 -1.83 17.45 -6.72
N ASP A 3 -0.87 18.19 -7.25
CA ASP A 3 -0.04 19.11 -6.48
C ASP A 3 -0.72 20.50 -6.32
N GLU A 4 -0.04 21.42 -5.66
CA GLU A 4 -0.53 22.80 -5.43
C GLU A 4 -0.76 23.59 -6.74
N SER A 5 -0.10 23.20 -7.84
CA SER A 5 -0.29 23.79 -9.17
C SER A 5 -1.51 23.23 -9.91
N GLY A 6 -2.10 22.14 -9.40
CA GLY A 6 -3.14 21.37 -10.05
C GLY A 6 -2.63 20.35 -11.06
N SER A 7 -1.32 20.08 -11.10
CA SER A 7 -0.75 19.00 -11.92
C SER A 7 -1.05 17.65 -11.32
N GLU A 8 -1.42 16.68 -12.17
CA GLU A 8 -1.61 15.31 -11.73
C GLU A 8 -0.28 14.63 -11.44
N ILE A 9 -0.21 13.89 -10.34
CA ILE A 9 0.97 13.12 -9.92
C ILE A 9 0.64 11.64 -9.90
N LEU A 10 1.48 10.85 -10.56
CA LEU A 10 1.47 9.39 -10.49
C LEU A 10 2.67 8.94 -9.65
N PHE A 11 2.40 8.18 -8.58
CA PHE A 11 3.42 7.63 -7.72
C PHE A 11 3.79 6.21 -8.16
N GLN A 12 5.08 5.98 -8.34
CA GLN A 12 5.68 4.67 -8.46
C GLN A 12 6.66 4.49 -7.31
N GLY A 13 6.30 3.64 -6.35
CA GLY A 13 6.97 3.57 -5.06
C GLY A 13 7.49 2.21 -4.67
N LEU A 14 8.24 2.23 -3.57
CA LEU A 14 8.69 1.06 -2.83
C LEU A 14 8.19 1.12 -1.40
N ASN A 15 7.82 -0.04 -0.86
CA ASN A 15 7.69 -0.20 0.57
C ASN A 15 9.07 -0.16 1.23
N PHE A 16 9.27 0.81 2.09
CA PHE A 16 10.52 1.05 2.82
C PHE A 16 10.30 0.74 4.30
N VAL A 17 10.14 -0.57 4.57
CA VAL A 17 9.76 -1.11 5.87
C VAL A 17 10.91 -1.94 6.42
N CYS A 18 11.56 -1.44 7.46
CA CYS A 18 12.63 -2.16 8.16
C CYS A 18 12.08 -2.75 9.46
N LYS A 19 11.89 -4.07 9.51
CA LYS A 19 11.34 -4.77 10.69
C LYS A 19 12.40 -5.16 11.71
N VAL A 20 13.62 -4.62 11.61
CA VAL A 20 14.75 -4.96 12.50
C VAL A 20 14.80 -3.98 13.67
N MET A 21 14.25 -4.41 14.82
CA MET A 21 14.20 -3.61 16.06
C MET A 21 15.59 -3.15 16.50
N ASP A 22 16.59 -4.03 16.49
CA ASP A 22 17.97 -3.70 16.90
C ASP A 22 18.63 -2.62 16.02
N GLN A 23 18.12 -2.36 14.82
CA GLN A 23 18.52 -1.27 13.95
C GLN A 23 17.65 0.00 14.15
N GLY A 24 16.74 -0.03 15.12
CA GLY A 24 15.76 1.04 15.36
C GLY A 24 14.77 1.21 14.22
N TYR A 25 14.42 0.10 13.55
CA TYR A 25 13.46 0.05 12.42
C TYR A 25 13.86 0.92 11.22
N LEU A 26 15.16 1.13 11.00
CA LEU A 26 15.66 1.96 9.90
C LEU A 26 16.73 1.21 9.10
N TRP A 27 16.65 1.30 7.78
CA TRP A 27 17.71 0.79 6.92
C TRP A 27 18.96 1.70 7.04
N PRO A 28 20.18 1.14 7.06
CA PRO A 28 21.40 1.93 7.05
C PRO A 28 21.61 2.64 5.70
N GLU A 29 22.43 3.69 5.68
CA GLU A 29 22.86 4.41 4.45
C GLU A 29 21.69 4.98 3.61
N GLN A 30 20.61 5.48 4.22
CA GLN A 30 19.38 5.92 3.57
C GLN A 30 19.59 6.92 2.43
N VAL A 31 20.49 7.88 2.59
CA VAL A 31 20.80 8.88 1.54
C VAL A 31 21.27 8.21 0.24
N LYS A 32 22.12 7.18 0.34
CA LYS A 32 22.57 6.41 -0.82
C LYS A 32 21.41 5.62 -1.44
N LEU A 33 20.57 5.02 -0.61
CA LEU A 33 19.40 4.26 -1.08
C LEU A 33 18.42 5.15 -1.85
N PHE A 34 18.20 6.40 -1.42
CA PHE A 34 17.31 7.31 -2.13
C PHE A 34 17.88 7.76 -3.47
N ALA A 35 19.21 7.90 -3.58
CA ALA A 35 19.87 8.11 -4.86
C ALA A 35 19.65 6.90 -5.81
N ASP A 36 19.77 5.68 -5.28
CA ASP A 36 19.50 4.46 -6.04
C ASP A 36 18.02 4.37 -6.45
N PHE A 37 17.08 4.71 -5.56
CA PHE A 37 15.64 4.69 -5.86
C PHE A 37 15.27 5.70 -6.96
N GLU A 38 15.81 6.91 -6.91
CA GLU A 38 15.67 7.88 -8.00
C GLU A 38 16.22 7.33 -9.33
N GLN A 39 17.39 6.69 -9.27
CA GLN A 39 18.03 6.05 -10.42
C GLN A 39 17.16 4.92 -11.00
N TRP A 40 16.41 4.22 -10.16
CA TRP A 40 15.50 3.13 -10.58
C TRP A 40 14.11 3.63 -11.01
N GLY A 41 13.84 4.92 -10.85
CA GLY A 41 12.59 5.58 -11.27
C GLY A 41 11.50 5.63 -10.22
N PHE A 42 11.82 5.30 -8.97
CA PHE A 42 10.85 5.48 -7.89
C PHE A 42 10.78 6.94 -7.46
N ASN A 43 9.58 7.41 -7.16
CA ASN A 43 9.33 8.76 -6.65
C ASN A 43 8.54 8.75 -5.33
N LEU A 44 8.33 7.57 -4.74
CA LEU A 44 7.60 7.39 -3.49
C LEU A 44 8.26 6.31 -2.64
N ILE A 45 8.31 6.53 -1.34
CA ILE A 45 8.48 5.47 -0.34
C ILE A 45 7.22 5.40 0.53
N ARG A 46 6.71 4.17 0.76
CA ARG A 46 5.79 3.88 1.85
C ARG A 46 6.65 3.51 3.04
N LEU A 47 6.82 4.47 3.95
CA LEU A 47 7.74 4.38 5.08
C LEU A 47 7.04 3.75 6.27
N GLY A 48 7.44 2.53 6.62
CA GLY A 48 6.95 1.86 7.83
C GLY A 48 7.50 2.50 9.10
N ILE A 49 6.59 2.88 9.98
CA ILE A 49 6.86 3.27 11.37
C ILE A 49 6.09 2.32 12.28
N PHE A 50 6.50 2.16 13.53
CA PHE A 50 5.95 1.13 14.41
C PHE A 50 5.48 1.74 15.73
N TRP A 51 4.34 1.26 16.25
CA TRP A 51 3.76 1.77 17.47
C TRP A 51 4.71 1.60 18.67
N ASP A 52 5.35 0.44 18.81
CA ASP A 52 6.34 0.21 19.87
C ASP A 52 7.54 1.16 19.82
N ALA A 53 7.96 1.56 18.62
CA ALA A 53 9.06 2.51 18.44
C ALA A 53 8.65 3.95 18.71
N VAL A 54 7.39 4.32 18.42
CA VAL A 54 6.86 5.65 18.69
C VAL A 54 6.50 5.85 20.15
N GLU A 55 5.86 4.82 20.77
CA GLU A 55 5.34 4.85 22.15
C GLU A 55 5.79 3.59 22.92
N PRO A 56 7.08 3.48 23.26
CA PRO A 56 7.63 2.31 23.97
C PRO A 56 7.04 2.08 25.36
N GLU A 57 6.57 3.14 26.00
CA GLU A 57 5.89 3.10 27.31
C GLU A 57 4.57 3.86 27.21
N PRO A 58 3.53 3.52 27.97
CA PRO A 58 2.23 4.20 27.90
C PRO A 58 2.34 5.71 28.07
N GLY A 59 1.97 6.50 27.05
CA GLY A 59 2.07 7.95 27.01
C GLY A 59 3.49 8.50 26.88
N GLY A 60 4.49 7.63 26.74
CA GLY A 60 5.91 8.01 26.60
C GLY A 60 6.39 7.91 25.16
N TYR A 61 6.51 9.04 24.45
CA TYR A 61 6.94 9.05 23.04
C TYR A 61 8.45 9.14 22.91
N ASP A 62 9.03 8.31 22.03
CA ASP A 62 10.48 8.36 21.69
C ASP A 62 10.78 9.49 20.71
N GLU A 63 11.12 10.66 21.23
CA GLU A 63 11.51 11.83 20.45
C GLU A 63 12.78 11.59 19.60
N ALA A 64 13.65 10.66 20.01
CA ALA A 64 14.85 10.34 19.25
C ALA A 64 14.49 9.50 18.02
N TYR A 65 13.55 8.57 18.14
CA TYR A 65 13.00 7.83 17.01
C TYR A 65 12.28 8.75 16.03
N LEU A 66 11.36 9.60 16.53
CA LEU A 66 10.64 10.56 15.68
C LEU A 66 11.58 11.51 14.94
N LYS A 67 12.67 11.95 15.59
CA LYS A 67 13.71 12.76 14.95
C LYS A 67 14.45 12.01 13.84
N LYS A 68 14.70 10.71 14.01
CA LYS A 68 15.31 9.88 12.96
C LYS A 68 14.37 9.76 11.76
N ILE A 69 13.07 9.51 11.98
CA ILE A 69 12.06 9.48 10.93
C ILE A 69 11.99 10.82 10.17
N ALA A 70 12.04 11.96 10.90
CA ALA A 70 12.12 13.28 10.27
C ALA A 70 13.38 13.43 9.38
N GLY A 71 14.51 12.85 9.80
CA GLY A 71 15.72 12.78 8.99
C GLY A 71 15.53 11.97 7.70
N VAL A 72 14.90 10.80 7.78
CA VAL A 72 14.56 9.96 6.62
C VAL A 72 13.70 10.73 5.62
N ILE A 73 12.65 11.42 6.11
CA ILE A 73 11.75 12.21 5.28
C ILE A 73 12.50 13.35 4.58
N ALA A 74 13.36 14.07 5.31
CA ALA A 74 14.17 15.16 4.76
C ALA A 74 15.22 14.67 3.74
N ASP A 75 15.84 13.52 3.99
CA ASP A 75 16.78 12.91 3.05
C ASP A 75 16.05 12.45 1.77
N ALA A 76 14.86 11.86 1.89
CA ALA A 76 14.02 11.47 0.75
C ALA A 76 13.64 12.69 -0.12
N GLU A 77 13.31 13.84 0.50
CA GLU A 77 12.96 15.08 -0.22
C GLU A 77 14.10 15.55 -1.15
N GLN A 78 15.37 15.36 -0.75
CA GLN A 78 16.52 15.77 -1.57
C GLN A 78 16.61 15.03 -2.91
N TYR A 79 16.01 13.84 -2.99
CA TYR A 79 15.95 13.01 -4.20
C TYR A 79 14.57 13.03 -4.87
N GLY A 80 13.72 14.00 -4.50
CA GLY A 80 12.38 14.12 -5.08
C GLY A 80 11.41 13.01 -4.68
N MET A 81 11.72 12.27 -3.60
CA MET A 81 10.85 11.22 -3.09
C MET A 81 9.72 11.77 -2.24
N TYR A 82 8.51 11.35 -2.55
CA TYR A 82 7.37 11.51 -1.68
C TYR A 82 7.34 10.42 -0.61
N VAL A 83 6.61 10.66 0.49
CA VAL A 83 6.54 9.73 1.62
C VAL A 83 5.08 9.51 2.02
N LEU A 84 4.65 8.26 2.05
CA LEU A 84 3.46 7.82 2.77
C LEU A 84 3.91 7.22 4.09
N LEU A 85 3.51 7.83 5.23
CA LEU A 85 3.79 7.27 6.55
C LEU A 85 2.78 6.18 6.88
N ASP A 86 3.27 4.97 7.04
CA ASP A 86 2.51 3.77 7.34
C ASP A 86 2.77 3.31 8.78
N MET A 87 1.72 3.27 9.63
CA MET A 87 1.82 2.59 10.92
C MET A 87 1.76 1.09 10.69
N HIS A 88 2.95 0.52 10.56
CA HIS A 88 3.11 -0.87 10.17
C HIS A 88 2.89 -1.84 11.33
N GLN A 89 2.27 -2.96 11.02
CA GLN A 89 2.15 -4.12 11.89
C GLN A 89 2.07 -5.40 11.07
N ASP A 90 2.71 -6.45 11.57
CA ASP A 90 2.43 -7.83 11.21
C ASP A 90 2.33 -8.68 12.47
N LEU A 91 1.33 -9.57 12.50
CA LEU A 91 0.98 -10.37 13.67
C LEU A 91 0.71 -9.54 14.92
N TRP A 92 0.24 -8.29 14.73
CA TRP A 92 -0.25 -7.36 15.73
C TRP A 92 0.83 -6.68 16.59
N SER A 93 1.87 -7.40 17.02
CA SER A 93 2.74 -6.95 18.10
C SER A 93 4.19 -7.42 17.94
N VAL A 94 5.10 -6.65 18.53
CA VAL A 94 6.52 -7.01 18.66
C VAL A 94 6.76 -8.34 19.37
N SER A 95 5.79 -8.85 20.14
CA SER A 95 5.87 -10.16 20.76
C SER A 95 5.75 -11.32 19.77
N TYR A 96 5.19 -11.08 18.58
CA TYR A 96 4.87 -12.12 17.58
C TYR A 96 5.33 -11.80 16.17
N GLY A 97 5.52 -10.53 15.87
CA GLY A 97 5.99 -9.96 14.61
C GLY A 97 6.49 -8.54 14.84
N ASP A 98 5.67 -7.56 14.47
CA ASP A 98 5.93 -6.14 14.68
C ASP A 98 4.62 -5.37 14.93
N GLY A 99 4.70 -4.11 15.36
CA GLY A 99 3.55 -3.21 15.55
C GLY A 99 3.35 -2.75 16.99
N ALA A 100 2.37 -3.32 17.71
CA ALA A 100 2.04 -2.90 19.06
C ALA A 100 3.13 -3.22 20.08
N PRO A 101 3.44 -2.33 21.05
CA PRO A 101 4.35 -2.61 22.14
C PRO A 101 3.79 -3.70 23.08
N GLU A 102 4.66 -4.34 23.87
CA GLU A 102 4.25 -5.37 24.80
C GLU A 102 3.16 -4.92 25.78
N TRP A 103 3.26 -3.67 26.28
CA TRP A 103 2.28 -3.12 27.23
C TRP A 103 0.87 -2.97 26.61
N ALA A 104 0.77 -2.80 25.30
CA ALA A 104 -0.50 -2.71 24.56
C ALA A 104 -0.99 -4.09 24.05
N THR A 105 -0.26 -5.17 24.33
CA THR A 105 -0.54 -6.52 23.83
C THR A 105 -1.21 -7.36 24.91
N LEU A 106 -2.51 -7.15 25.12
CA LEU A 106 -3.28 -7.85 26.14
C LEU A 106 -3.73 -9.21 25.63
N THR A 107 -3.06 -10.27 26.09
CA THR A 107 -3.28 -11.64 25.58
C THR A 107 -4.10 -12.54 26.50
N ASP A 108 -4.43 -12.08 27.73
CA ASP A 108 -5.05 -12.90 28.81
C ASP A 108 -4.24 -14.15 29.15
N GLY A 109 -2.93 -14.14 28.89
CA GLY A 109 -2.07 -15.29 29.08
C GLY A 109 -2.27 -16.42 28.06
N ALA A 110 -2.96 -16.12 26.94
CA ALA A 110 -3.20 -17.09 25.87
C ALA A 110 -1.91 -17.47 25.14
N ALA A 111 -1.89 -18.69 24.58
CA ALA A 111 -0.74 -19.22 23.88
C ALA A 111 -0.64 -18.70 22.43
N HIS A 112 0.60 -18.59 21.95
CA HIS A 112 0.93 -18.39 20.55
C HIS A 112 1.52 -19.68 19.97
N PRO A 113 0.98 -20.22 18.84
CA PRO A 113 1.53 -21.43 18.23
C PRO A 113 2.86 -21.11 17.53
N THR A 114 3.81 -22.06 17.63
CA THR A 114 5.13 -21.94 17.00
C THR A 114 5.28 -22.83 15.76
N ASP A 115 4.20 -23.52 15.36
CA ASP A 115 4.17 -24.53 14.29
C ASP A 115 3.27 -24.12 13.10
N CYS A 116 3.12 -22.83 12.83
CA CYS A 116 2.39 -22.35 11.68
C CYS A 116 3.14 -22.70 10.39
N ALA A 117 2.42 -23.23 9.40
CA ALA A 117 2.99 -23.58 8.09
C ALA A 117 3.39 -22.31 7.32
N MET A 118 2.53 -21.29 7.40
CA MET A 118 2.79 -19.94 6.90
C MET A 118 2.69 -18.95 8.08
N TRP A 119 3.47 -17.88 8.03
CA TRP A 119 3.51 -16.92 9.13
C TRP A 119 2.11 -16.31 9.40
N PHE A 120 1.34 -16.02 8.36
CA PHE A 120 0.00 -15.41 8.47
C PHE A 120 -1.07 -16.38 9.01
N ASP A 121 -0.82 -17.71 9.05
CA ASP A 121 -1.73 -18.66 9.70
C ASP A 121 -1.94 -18.31 11.18
N ALA A 122 -0.95 -17.64 11.78
CA ALA A 122 -1.01 -17.22 13.17
C ALA A 122 -2.18 -16.26 13.45
N TYR A 123 -2.63 -15.46 12.49
CA TYR A 123 -3.82 -14.62 12.66
C TYR A 123 -5.10 -15.43 13.00
N LEU A 124 -5.22 -16.65 12.50
CA LEU A 124 -6.38 -17.51 12.80
C LEU A 124 -6.10 -18.54 13.89
N ARG A 125 -4.82 -18.89 14.15
CA ARG A 125 -4.44 -19.97 15.06
C ARG A 125 -3.98 -19.49 16.44
N SER A 126 -3.51 -18.24 16.56
CA SER A 126 -3.01 -17.69 17.81
C SER A 126 -4.11 -17.04 18.64
N ASP A 127 -4.46 -17.66 19.78
CA ASP A 127 -5.37 -17.02 20.73
C ASP A 127 -4.77 -15.74 21.32
N ALA A 128 -3.45 -15.66 21.47
CA ALA A 128 -2.77 -14.47 21.95
C ALA A 128 -2.95 -13.27 21.02
N ILE A 129 -2.72 -13.43 19.70
CA ILE A 129 -2.90 -12.38 18.70
C ILE A 129 -4.38 -11.97 18.60
N ILE A 130 -5.28 -12.95 18.61
CA ILE A 130 -6.73 -12.71 18.55
C ILE A 130 -7.19 -11.89 19.75
N ASN A 131 -6.77 -12.27 20.96
CA ASN A 131 -7.14 -11.54 22.17
C ASN A 131 -6.58 -10.11 22.16
N ALA A 132 -5.32 -9.93 21.76
CA ALA A 132 -4.71 -8.61 21.70
C ALA A 132 -5.48 -7.67 20.73
N ALA A 133 -5.85 -8.15 19.56
CA ALA A 133 -6.68 -7.40 18.63
C ALA A 133 -8.08 -7.11 19.20
N ASP A 134 -8.73 -8.10 19.83
CA ASP A 134 -10.04 -7.91 20.45
C ASP A 134 -10.03 -6.86 21.56
N HIS A 135 -9.01 -6.84 22.42
CA HIS A 135 -8.86 -5.84 23.49
C HIS A 135 -8.69 -4.43 22.89
N PHE A 136 -7.90 -4.30 21.82
CA PHE A 136 -7.73 -3.02 21.15
C PHE A 136 -9.05 -2.50 20.56
N TRP A 137 -9.78 -3.34 19.81
CA TRP A 137 -11.04 -2.92 19.20
C TRP A 137 -12.13 -2.60 20.23
N LYS A 138 -12.07 -3.21 21.41
CA LYS A 138 -12.94 -2.89 22.56
C LYS A 138 -12.50 -1.65 23.32
N ASN A 139 -11.31 -1.12 23.01
CA ASN A 139 -10.69 -0.02 23.76
C ASN A 139 -10.49 -0.37 25.25
N ASP A 140 -10.07 -1.60 25.53
CA ASP A 140 -9.82 -2.05 26.88
C ASP A 140 -8.63 -1.28 27.50
N PRO A 141 -8.61 -1.08 28.85
CA PRO A 141 -7.61 -0.25 29.49
C PRO A 141 -6.21 -0.87 29.42
N ALA A 142 -5.22 -0.04 29.06
CA ALA A 142 -3.80 -0.34 29.19
C ALA A 142 -3.38 -0.38 30.68
N PRO A 143 -2.13 -0.76 31.03
CA PRO A 143 -1.66 -0.83 32.41
C PRO A 143 -1.80 0.46 33.22
N ASP A 144 -1.84 1.61 32.57
CA ASP A 144 -2.06 2.94 33.19
C ASP A 144 -3.54 3.30 33.36
N GLY A 145 -4.44 2.47 32.85
CA GLY A 145 -5.89 2.64 32.94
C GLY A 145 -6.52 3.45 31.80
N ILE A 146 -5.73 3.92 30.82
CA ILE A 146 -6.22 4.59 29.61
C ILE A 146 -6.53 3.51 28.55
N GLY A 147 -7.54 3.74 27.70
CA GLY A 147 -7.92 2.77 26.66
C GLY A 147 -6.86 2.64 25.57
N LEU A 148 -6.64 1.42 25.07
CA LEU A 148 -5.65 1.12 24.04
C LEU A 148 -5.83 1.97 22.77
N MET A 149 -7.07 2.15 22.33
CA MET A 149 -7.39 3.00 21.16
C MET A 149 -7.22 4.50 21.47
N GLU A 150 -7.32 4.90 22.73
CA GLU A 150 -7.04 6.28 23.15
C GLU A 150 -5.54 6.56 23.09
N HIS A 151 -4.70 5.62 23.53
CA HIS A 151 -3.24 5.68 23.31
C HIS A 151 -2.90 5.80 21.82
N TYR A 152 -3.47 4.91 21.01
CA TYR A 152 -3.24 4.92 19.57
C TYR A 152 -3.67 6.24 18.91
N GLN A 153 -4.78 6.81 19.33
CA GLN A 153 -5.23 8.13 18.89
C GLN A 153 -4.25 9.22 19.30
N ALA A 154 -3.79 9.23 20.57
CA ALA A 154 -2.83 10.21 21.06
C ALA A 154 -1.46 10.08 20.38
N MET A 155 -1.02 8.85 20.07
CA MET A 155 0.17 8.60 19.26
C MET A 155 0.04 9.24 17.87
N TRP A 156 -1.12 9.10 17.20
CA TRP A 156 -1.36 9.75 15.90
C TRP A 156 -1.42 11.28 16.00
N GLU A 157 -1.88 11.84 17.12
CA GLU A 157 -1.75 13.27 17.38
C GLU A 157 -0.29 13.70 17.41
N LYS A 158 0.57 12.93 18.11
CA LYS A 158 2.02 13.19 18.19
C LYS A 158 2.70 13.08 16.83
N ILE A 159 2.35 12.07 16.02
CA ILE A 159 2.86 11.88 14.65
C ILE A 159 2.45 13.08 13.77
N ALA A 160 1.17 13.47 13.81
CA ALA A 160 0.68 14.58 13.04
C ALA A 160 1.34 15.90 13.44
N GLU A 161 1.48 16.17 14.73
CA GLU A 161 2.22 17.34 15.25
C GLU A 161 3.64 17.40 14.69
N THR A 162 4.31 16.25 14.61
CA THR A 162 5.72 16.16 14.20
C THR A 162 5.89 16.33 12.69
N PHE A 163 5.04 15.69 11.87
CA PHE A 163 5.29 15.55 10.43
C PHE A 163 4.35 16.34 9.52
N MET A 164 3.34 17.03 10.06
CA MET A 164 2.35 17.78 9.26
C MET A 164 2.97 18.79 8.29
N ASN A 165 4.12 19.36 8.64
CA ASN A 165 4.80 20.39 7.85
C ASN A 165 5.87 19.84 6.89
N CYS A 166 6.06 18.53 6.80
CA CYS A 166 6.96 17.89 5.84
C CYS A 166 6.31 17.89 4.45
N ARG A 167 6.86 18.65 3.51
CA ARG A 167 6.23 18.94 2.21
C ARG A 167 6.09 17.73 1.30
N ASN A 168 6.98 16.76 1.45
CA ASN A 168 6.99 15.53 0.69
C ASN A 168 6.15 14.41 1.33
N VAL A 169 5.56 14.61 2.52
CA VAL A 169 4.63 13.65 3.11
C VAL A 169 3.25 13.82 2.46
N ILE A 170 2.80 12.79 1.75
CA ILE A 170 1.55 12.81 0.97
C ILE A 170 0.36 12.22 1.70
N GLY A 171 0.59 11.54 2.81
CA GLY A 171 -0.49 10.91 3.57
C GLY A 171 -0.01 10.20 4.82
N PHE A 172 -0.97 9.91 5.68
CA PHE A 172 -0.83 9.07 6.85
C PHE A 172 -1.72 7.84 6.70
N GLU A 173 -1.15 6.65 6.84
CA GLU A 173 -1.84 5.38 6.86
C GLU A 173 -1.95 4.89 8.31
N PRO A 174 -3.15 4.99 8.92
CA PRO A 174 -3.29 4.80 10.36
C PRO A 174 -2.96 3.40 10.87
N MET A 175 -3.09 2.38 10.05
CA MET A 175 -2.77 1.00 10.40
C MET A 175 -2.61 0.16 9.14
N ASN A 176 -1.45 -0.49 9.00
CA ASN A 176 -1.25 -1.54 8.02
C ASN A 176 -2.21 -2.70 8.28
N GLU A 177 -2.91 -3.17 7.25
CA GLU A 177 -3.71 -4.40 7.24
C GLU A 177 -4.49 -4.69 8.54
N PRO A 178 -5.51 -3.86 8.90
CA PRO A 178 -6.22 -4.00 10.17
C PRO A 178 -6.79 -5.41 10.37
N PHE A 179 -6.27 -6.13 11.38
CA PHE A 179 -6.74 -7.46 11.74
C PHE A 179 -7.94 -7.39 12.68
N MET A 180 -8.98 -8.15 12.38
CA MET A 180 -10.28 -8.08 13.04
C MET A 180 -10.44 -9.00 14.25
N GLY A 181 -9.36 -9.58 14.78
CA GLY A 181 -9.40 -10.42 15.99
C GLY A 181 -10.28 -11.67 15.82
N SER A 182 -11.05 -11.97 16.85
CA SER A 182 -11.93 -13.15 16.90
C SER A 182 -13.04 -13.14 15.83
N ILE A 183 -13.41 -11.97 15.28
CA ILE A 183 -14.39 -11.87 14.20
C ILE A 183 -13.93 -12.69 12.99
N ALA A 184 -12.64 -12.64 12.63
CA ALA A 184 -12.11 -13.42 11.52
C ALA A 184 -12.34 -14.93 11.73
N ARG A 185 -11.78 -15.48 12.79
CA ARG A 185 -11.88 -16.92 13.10
C ARG A 185 -13.33 -17.40 13.22
N ASN A 186 -14.16 -16.61 13.92
CA ASN A 186 -15.58 -16.94 14.09
C ASN A 186 -16.34 -16.93 12.75
N SER A 187 -16.03 -15.97 11.86
CA SER A 187 -16.65 -15.88 10.53
C SER A 187 -16.29 -17.09 9.67
N PHE A 188 -15.03 -17.50 9.64
CA PHE A 188 -14.59 -18.70 8.94
C PHE A 188 -15.25 -19.96 9.50
N GLY A 189 -15.28 -20.11 10.83
CA GLY A 189 -15.91 -21.26 11.51
C GLY A 189 -17.41 -21.34 11.27
N MET A 190 -18.15 -20.24 11.39
CA MET A 190 -19.59 -20.19 11.11
C MET A 190 -19.90 -20.46 9.65
N ALA A 191 -19.14 -19.89 8.74
CA ALA A 191 -19.31 -20.13 7.30
C ALA A 191 -19.06 -21.60 6.96
N ALA A 192 -17.98 -22.20 7.47
CA ALA A 192 -17.68 -23.60 7.27
C ALA A 192 -18.83 -24.50 7.76
N ALA A 193 -19.35 -24.27 8.96
CA ALA A 193 -20.49 -25.03 9.49
C ALA A 193 -21.72 -24.92 8.60
N ARG A 194 -22.10 -23.70 8.18
CA ARG A 194 -23.28 -23.49 7.30
C ARG A 194 -23.11 -24.10 5.90
N VAL A 195 -21.91 -24.06 5.36
CA VAL A 195 -21.63 -24.68 4.06
C VAL A 195 -21.69 -26.19 4.16
N SER A 196 -21.14 -26.79 5.22
CA SER A 196 -21.22 -28.25 5.44
C SER A 196 -22.65 -28.77 5.62
N GLU A 197 -23.58 -27.97 6.17
CA GLU A 197 -25.02 -28.32 6.21
C GLU A 197 -25.61 -28.51 4.81
N ARG A 198 -25.17 -27.71 3.84
CA ARG A 198 -25.66 -27.74 2.45
C ARG A 198 -24.84 -28.63 1.53
N TYR A 199 -23.55 -28.75 1.82
CA TYR A 199 -22.55 -29.52 1.08
C TYR A 199 -21.81 -30.43 2.06
N PRO A 200 -22.32 -31.62 2.41
CA PRO A 200 -21.79 -32.44 3.51
C PRO A 200 -20.33 -32.89 3.36
N GLU A 201 -19.79 -32.89 2.13
CA GLU A 201 -18.40 -33.23 1.87
C GLU A 201 -17.43 -32.05 2.01
N PHE A 202 -17.97 -30.84 2.18
CA PHE A 202 -17.15 -29.62 2.32
C PHE A 202 -16.49 -29.55 3.68
N ASP A 203 -15.18 -29.51 3.70
CA ASP A 203 -14.36 -29.19 4.87
C ASP A 203 -13.31 -28.16 4.48
N PHE A 204 -13.53 -26.92 4.94
CA PHE A 204 -12.62 -25.81 4.66
C PHE A 204 -11.24 -26.03 5.29
N PHE A 205 -11.20 -26.56 6.53
CA PHE A 205 -9.95 -26.71 7.26
C PHE A 205 -9.09 -27.88 6.76
N GLN A 206 -9.72 -28.90 6.18
CA GLN A 206 -9.02 -30.02 5.54
C GLN A 206 -8.85 -29.83 4.03
N MET A 207 -9.37 -28.73 3.49
CA MET A 207 -9.37 -28.40 2.05
C MET A 207 -9.96 -29.53 1.18
N THR A 208 -11.04 -30.18 1.66
CA THR A 208 -11.72 -31.28 0.96
C THR A 208 -13.15 -30.94 0.59
N GLY A 209 -13.72 -31.58 -0.42
CA GLY A 209 -15.09 -31.39 -0.88
C GLY A 209 -15.41 -29.99 -1.40
N ILE A 210 -14.40 -29.21 -1.76
CA ILE A 210 -14.57 -27.84 -2.23
C ILE A 210 -14.94 -27.86 -3.70
N THR A 211 -16.16 -27.39 -4.00
CA THR A 211 -16.65 -27.14 -5.35
C THR A 211 -16.76 -25.63 -5.59
N PRO A 212 -16.82 -25.15 -6.85
CA PRO A 212 -17.04 -23.73 -7.14
C PRO A 212 -18.26 -23.15 -6.44
N GLU A 213 -19.36 -23.90 -6.34
CA GLU A 213 -20.59 -23.50 -5.70
C GLU A 213 -20.45 -23.40 -4.17
N SER A 214 -19.83 -24.40 -3.52
CA SER A 214 -19.60 -24.39 -2.08
C SER A 214 -18.59 -23.29 -1.70
N GLN A 215 -17.54 -23.10 -2.49
CA GLN A 215 -16.57 -22.02 -2.29
C GLN A 215 -17.22 -20.63 -2.42
N LYS A 216 -18.02 -20.41 -3.48
CA LYS A 216 -18.73 -19.15 -3.66
C LYS A 216 -19.67 -18.85 -2.50
N TYR A 217 -20.39 -19.87 -2.01
CA TYR A 217 -21.28 -19.71 -0.86
C TYR A 217 -20.50 -19.42 0.42
N PHE A 218 -19.39 -20.13 0.66
CA PHE A 218 -18.48 -19.86 1.77
C PHE A 218 -17.95 -18.42 1.76
N MET A 219 -17.40 -17.98 0.65
CA MET A 219 -16.86 -16.63 0.47
C MET A 219 -17.92 -15.55 0.69
N SER A 220 -19.20 -15.81 0.29
CA SER A 220 -20.27 -14.85 0.52
C SER A 220 -20.61 -14.68 2.00
N LEU A 221 -20.61 -15.77 2.78
CA LEU A 221 -20.90 -15.74 4.21
C LEU A 221 -19.79 -15.05 5.00
N VAL A 222 -18.53 -15.37 4.71
CA VAL A 222 -17.38 -14.71 5.33
C VAL A 222 -17.35 -13.23 4.97
N GLY A 223 -17.53 -12.92 3.69
CA GLY A 223 -17.48 -11.54 3.17
C GLY A 223 -18.52 -10.62 3.81
N GLU A 224 -19.72 -11.13 4.14
CA GLU A 224 -20.74 -10.34 4.86
C GLU A 224 -20.27 -9.89 6.25
N SER A 225 -19.61 -10.79 6.99
CA SER A 225 -19.02 -10.46 8.30
C SER A 225 -17.90 -9.44 8.18
N PHE A 226 -17.04 -9.58 7.16
CA PHE A 226 -15.91 -8.67 6.94
C PHE A 226 -16.37 -7.27 6.53
N LEU A 227 -17.38 -7.18 5.68
CA LEU A 227 -18.02 -5.91 5.35
C LEU A 227 -18.65 -5.24 6.59
N THR A 228 -19.18 -6.02 7.53
CA THR A 228 -19.74 -5.51 8.79
C THR A 228 -18.64 -4.94 9.68
N PHE A 229 -17.52 -5.66 9.83
CA PHE A 229 -16.35 -5.15 10.57
C PHE A 229 -15.84 -3.83 9.98
N ASP A 230 -15.64 -3.77 8.67
CA ASP A 230 -15.18 -2.55 8.02
C ASP A 230 -16.10 -1.36 8.33
N LYS A 231 -17.42 -1.55 8.27
CA LYS A 231 -18.41 -0.47 8.50
C LYS A 231 -18.56 -0.07 9.96
N GLU A 232 -18.60 -1.06 10.87
CA GLU A 232 -19.03 -0.85 12.26
C GLU A 232 -17.85 -0.70 13.22
N THR A 233 -16.65 -1.16 12.85
CA THR A 233 -15.44 -1.08 13.67
C THR A 233 -14.35 -0.25 13.01
N LEU A 234 -13.97 -0.59 11.78
CA LEU A 234 -12.84 0.05 11.09
C LEU A 234 -13.15 1.51 10.69
N MET A 235 -14.36 1.79 10.19
CA MET A 235 -14.72 3.18 9.85
C MET A 235 -14.80 4.11 11.06
N PRO A 236 -15.36 3.72 12.22
CA PRO A 236 -15.25 4.49 13.47
C PRO A 236 -13.79 4.73 13.90
N PHE A 237 -12.91 3.73 13.76
CA PHE A 237 -11.48 3.89 14.02
C PHE A 237 -10.86 4.96 13.10
N TYR A 238 -11.05 4.85 11.78
CA TYR A 238 -10.54 5.86 10.83
C TYR A 238 -11.07 7.27 11.15
N ARG A 239 -12.31 7.39 11.60
CA ARG A 239 -12.83 8.68 12.03
C ARG A 239 -12.06 9.24 13.24
N LYS A 240 -11.79 8.42 14.25
CA LYS A 240 -10.99 8.84 15.42
C LYS A 240 -9.59 9.28 15.03
N MET A 241 -8.91 8.50 14.16
CA MET A 241 -7.57 8.87 13.67
C MET A 241 -7.62 10.15 12.84
N ASN A 242 -8.63 10.32 12.00
CA ASN A 242 -8.84 11.56 11.26
C ASN A 242 -9.03 12.77 12.20
N GLU A 243 -9.85 12.64 13.25
CA GLU A 243 -10.06 13.68 14.25
C GLU A 243 -8.75 14.08 14.96
N ALA A 244 -7.89 13.12 15.26
CA ALA A 244 -6.56 13.34 15.83
C ALA A 244 -5.65 14.13 14.88
N ILE A 245 -5.52 13.67 13.66
CA ILE A 245 -4.67 14.24 12.61
C ILE A 245 -5.13 15.67 12.24
N ARG A 246 -6.44 15.89 12.12
CA ARG A 246 -7.02 17.18 11.70
C ARG A 246 -6.81 18.31 12.69
N LYS A 247 -6.36 18.04 13.91
CA LYS A 247 -5.94 19.08 14.85
C LYS A 247 -4.72 19.87 14.36
N TYR A 248 -3.91 19.26 13.51
CA TYR A 248 -2.63 19.80 13.06
C TYR A 248 -2.64 20.23 11.58
N GLY A 249 -3.51 19.70 10.74
CA GLY A 249 -3.61 20.10 9.33
C GLY A 249 -4.38 19.14 8.42
N GLU A 250 -4.20 19.31 7.11
CA GLU A 250 -5.00 18.64 6.07
C GLU A 250 -4.21 17.59 5.26
N ILE A 251 -3.20 16.91 5.84
CA ILE A 251 -2.55 15.76 5.17
C ILE A 251 -3.59 14.67 4.91
N PRO A 252 -3.60 14.06 3.70
CA PRO A 252 -4.55 13.00 3.36
C PRO A 252 -4.43 11.77 4.26
N LEU A 253 -5.57 11.17 4.57
CA LEU A 253 -5.67 9.88 5.22
C LEU A 253 -5.68 8.77 4.18
N ALA A 254 -4.72 7.85 4.25
CA ALA A 254 -4.72 6.62 3.48
C ALA A 254 -5.60 5.58 4.19
N THR A 255 -6.56 4.99 3.49
CA THR A 255 -7.48 4.02 4.09
C THR A 255 -7.62 2.79 3.22
N GLY A 256 -7.39 1.63 3.80
CA GLY A 256 -7.66 0.31 3.24
C GLY A 256 -8.81 -0.40 3.95
N GLY A 257 -9.21 -1.57 3.49
CA GLY A 257 -10.09 -2.48 4.22
C GLY A 257 -9.30 -3.29 5.26
N ASN A 258 -9.98 -4.25 5.90
CA ASN A 258 -9.31 -5.21 6.76
C ASN A 258 -8.28 -6.06 5.99
N ILE A 259 -7.37 -6.74 6.69
CA ILE A 259 -6.28 -7.54 6.10
C ILE A 259 -6.74 -8.49 4.98
N TYR A 260 -7.90 -9.11 5.09
CA TYR A 260 -8.40 -10.05 4.09
C TYR A 260 -8.84 -9.37 2.78
N CYS A 261 -8.97 -8.03 2.76
CA CYS A 261 -9.19 -7.27 1.53
C CYS A 261 -7.95 -7.24 0.62
N SER A 262 -6.78 -7.62 1.11
CA SER A 262 -5.58 -7.84 0.28
C SER A 262 -5.71 -9.05 -0.66
N SER A 263 -6.67 -9.93 -0.39
CA SER A 263 -7.07 -11.07 -1.21
C SER A 263 -8.49 -10.89 -1.78
N GLN A 264 -9.22 -11.97 -2.03
CA GLN A 264 -10.50 -11.95 -2.75
C GLN A 264 -11.74 -11.54 -1.92
N PHE A 265 -11.57 -11.00 -0.69
CA PHE A 265 -12.71 -10.56 0.10
C PHE A 265 -13.09 -9.10 -0.20
N PRO A 266 -14.39 -8.78 -0.13
CA PRO A 266 -14.87 -7.44 -0.43
C PRO A 266 -14.47 -6.44 0.64
N CYS A 267 -14.27 -5.17 0.23
CA CYS A 267 -13.94 -4.04 1.08
C CYS A 267 -15.18 -3.21 1.40
N GLY A 268 -15.46 -3.01 2.70
CA GLY A 268 -16.64 -2.29 3.20
C GLY A 268 -16.40 -0.83 3.60
N ILE A 269 -15.19 -0.31 3.45
CA ILE A 269 -14.88 1.07 3.83
C ILE A 269 -15.69 2.10 3.04
N SER A 270 -15.78 3.29 3.58
CA SER A 270 -16.42 4.47 2.96
C SER A 270 -15.55 5.71 3.14
N ARG A 271 -16.02 6.86 2.66
CA ARG A 271 -15.42 8.11 3.10
C ARG A 271 -15.66 8.30 4.59
N VAL A 272 -14.65 8.83 5.28
CA VAL A 272 -14.76 9.19 6.69
C VAL A 272 -15.79 10.31 6.82
N LYS A 273 -16.75 10.14 7.73
CA LYS A 273 -17.74 11.17 8.05
C LYS A 273 -17.24 12.01 9.21
N LEU A 274 -17.19 13.32 8.97
CA LEU A 274 -16.84 14.32 9.97
C LEU A 274 -17.99 14.50 10.98
N SER A 275 -17.71 15.15 12.11
CA SER A 275 -18.69 15.40 13.16
C SER A 275 -19.90 16.24 12.72
N ASP A 276 -19.75 17.06 11.67
CA ASP A 276 -20.82 17.85 11.05
C ASP A 276 -21.58 17.12 9.94
N GLY A 277 -21.27 15.83 9.71
CA GLY A 277 -21.91 14.97 8.73
C GLY A 277 -21.36 15.06 7.31
N ARG A 278 -20.42 15.99 7.04
CA ARG A 278 -19.72 16.06 5.75
C ARG A 278 -18.78 14.87 5.61
N GLU A 279 -18.44 14.53 4.36
CA GLU A 279 -17.42 13.54 4.05
C GLU A 279 -16.03 14.20 4.04
N GLU A 280 -15.02 13.43 4.52
CA GLU A 280 -13.61 13.85 4.45
C GLU A 280 -13.17 13.93 2.99
N LYS A 281 -12.62 15.07 2.59
CA LYS A 281 -12.07 15.27 1.24
C LYS A 281 -10.61 14.88 1.12
N TRP A 282 -9.86 14.96 2.23
CA TRP A 282 -8.45 14.61 2.32
C TRP A 282 -8.30 13.13 2.70
N GLN A 283 -8.72 12.26 1.79
CA GLN A 283 -8.68 10.81 1.96
C GLN A 283 -8.45 10.15 0.61
N PHE A 284 -7.68 9.08 0.57
CA PHE A 284 -7.51 8.25 -0.60
C PHE A 284 -7.60 6.76 -0.25
N TYR A 285 -7.88 5.95 -1.25
CA TYR A 285 -7.98 4.50 -1.12
C TYR A 285 -6.60 3.86 -1.29
N ALA A 286 -6.16 3.13 -0.26
CA ALA A 286 -4.86 2.45 -0.21
C ALA A 286 -5.06 0.93 -0.09
N PRO A 287 -5.53 0.24 -1.15
CA PRO A 287 -5.68 -1.21 -1.11
C PRO A 287 -4.33 -1.93 -1.23
N HIS A 288 -4.24 -3.13 -0.66
CA HIS A 288 -3.20 -4.11 -0.98
C HIS A 288 -3.74 -5.16 -1.95
N GLY A 289 -2.87 -5.83 -2.69
CA GLY A 289 -3.33 -6.85 -3.64
C GLY A 289 -2.28 -7.90 -3.96
N TYR A 290 -2.58 -9.15 -3.51
CA TYR A 290 -1.72 -10.30 -3.68
C TYR A 290 -2.48 -11.49 -4.25
N ASP A 291 -1.80 -12.31 -5.06
CA ASP A 291 -2.29 -13.65 -5.38
C ASP A 291 -2.18 -14.57 -4.16
N SER A 292 -2.97 -15.64 -4.13
CA SER A 292 -3.00 -16.62 -3.04
C SER A 292 -1.69 -17.37 -2.82
N VAL A 293 -0.74 -17.29 -3.75
CA VAL A 293 0.59 -17.90 -3.63
C VAL A 293 1.62 -17.00 -2.96
N VAL A 294 1.24 -15.78 -2.55
CA VAL A 294 2.15 -14.85 -1.86
C VAL A 294 2.84 -15.52 -0.66
N ASP A 295 4.13 -15.25 -0.49
CA ASP A 295 5.00 -15.82 0.55
C ASP A 295 5.15 -17.36 0.54
N SER A 296 4.65 -18.03 -0.51
CA SER A 296 4.87 -19.45 -0.70
C SER A 296 6.05 -19.74 -1.65
N GLU A 297 6.47 -21.00 -1.72
CA GLU A 297 7.44 -21.44 -2.72
C GLU A 297 6.79 -21.73 -4.10
N HIS A 298 5.47 -21.59 -4.22
CA HIS A 298 4.66 -22.08 -5.34
C HIS A 298 4.21 -20.97 -6.31
N TYR A 299 5.06 -19.99 -6.58
CA TYR A 299 4.76 -18.91 -7.53
C TYR A 299 4.52 -19.34 -8.97
N GLU A 300 4.90 -20.56 -9.32
CA GLU A 300 4.49 -21.18 -10.59
C GLU A 300 2.97 -21.40 -10.72
N ASN A 301 2.25 -21.35 -9.58
CA ASN A 301 0.78 -21.44 -9.51
C ASN A 301 0.10 -20.05 -9.48
N PHE A 302 0.85 -18.97 -9.66
CA PHE A 302 0.29 -17.62 -9.74
C PHE A 302 -0.78 -17.54 -10.82
N SER A 303 -1.94 -17.00 -10.49
CA SER A 303 -3.06 -16.87 -11.41
C SER A 303 -3.26 -15.41 -11.84
N LYS A 304 -2.86 -15.09 -13.07
CA LYS A 304 -3.12 -13.78 -13.68
C LYS A 304 -4.62 -13.42 -13.65
N GLU A 305 -5.50 -14.37 -13.96
CA GLU A 305 -6.95 -14.18 -13.96
C GLU A 305 -7.50 -13.84 -12.56
N ASN A 306 -7.01 -14.52 -11.52
CA ASN A 306 -7.42 -14.21 -10.14
C ASN A 306 -7.02 -12.80 -9.73
N VAL A 307 -5.81 -12.38 -10.10
CA VAL A 307 -5.31 -11.04 -9.80
C VAL A 307 -6.05 -9.97 -10.60
N GLU A 308 -6.32 -10.18 -11.89
CA GLU A 308 -7.15 -9.28 -12.69
C GLU A 308 -8.53 -9.07 -12.04
N LYS A 309 -9.16 -10.15 -11.60
CA LYS A 309 -10.45 -10.08 -10.89
C LYS A 309 -10.33 -9.33 -9.57
N LEU A 310 -9.30 -9.62 -8.77
CA LEU A 310 -9.04 -8.94 -7.51
C LEU A 310 -8.93 -7.42 -7.71
N PHE A 311 -8.17 -6.99 -8.71
CA PHE A 311 -7.99 -5.56 -9.00
C PHE A 311 -9.23 -4.92 -9.65
N ALA A 312 -10.00 -5.69 -10.42
CA ALA A 312 -11.31 -5.24 -10.91
C ALA A 312 -12.30 -4.98 -9.75
N ASP A 313 -12.34 -5.84 -8.72
CA ASP A 313 -13.16 -5.64 -7.52
C ASP A 313 -12.70 -4.39 -6.73
N LYS A 314 -11.38 -4.13 -6.64
CA LYS A 314 -10.84 -2.90 -6.08
C LYS A 314 -11.22 -1.66 -6.92
N ARG A 315 -11.28 -1.80 -8.24
CA ARG A 315 -11.76 -0.73 -9.14
C ARG A 315 -13.23 -0.39 -8.88
N GLU A 316 -14.08 -1.36 -8.65
CA GLU A 316 -15.48 -1.11 -8.26
C GLU A 316 -15.56 -0.42 -6.89
N THR A 317 -14.71 -0.80 -5.95
CA THR A 317 -14.58 -0.11 -4.66
C THR A 317 -14.14 1.34 -4.86
N GLN A 318 -13.13 1.61 -5.67
CA GLN A 318 -12.71 2.97 -6.01
C GLN A 318 -13.83 3.81 -6.61
N LYS A 319 -14.58 3.27 -7.57
CA LYS A 319 -15.75 3.97 -8.18
C LYS A 319 -16.77 4.35 -7.13
N ARG A 320 -17.07 3.44 -6.19
CA ARG A 320 -17.99 3.68 -5.08
C ARG A 320 -17.48 4.78 -4.13
N LEU A 321 -16.18 4.82 -3.87
CA LEU A 321 -15.56 5.79 -2.98
C LEU A 321 -15.34 7.16 -3.65
N GLY A 322 -15.14 7.19 -4.96
CA GLY A 322 -14.80 8.40 -5.70
C GLY A 322 -13.49 9.05 -5.24
N MET A 323 -12.46 8.22 -4.96
CA MET A 323 -11.15 8.63 -4.44
C MET A 323 -10.02 8.27 -5.40
N PRO A 324 -8.86 8.96 -5.35
CA PRO A 324 -7.65 8.45 -5.97
C PRO A 324 -7.20 7.16 -5.27
N VAL A 325 -6.40 6.37 -5.99
CA VAL A 325 -5.85 5.09 -5.48
C VAL A 325 -4.34 5.14 -5.46
N LEU A 326 -3.77 4.72 -4.34
CA LEU A 326 -2.39 4.29 -4.22
C LEU A 326 -2.43 2.87 -3.67
N VAL A 327 -2.11 1.88 -4.51
CA VAL A 327 -1.98 0.49 -4.06
C VAL A 327 -0.80 0.43 -3.11
N GLY A 328 -1.08 0.28 -1.80
CA GLY A 328 -0.08 0.36 -0.74
C GLY A 328 0.92 -0.77 -0.80
N GLU A 329 0.45 -1.96 -1.20
CA GLU A 329 1.31 -3.12 -1.37
C GLU A 329 0.85 -4.01 -2.53
N TRP A 330 1.83 -4.50 -3.29
CA TRP A 330 1.67 -5.52 -4.30
C TRP A 330 3.04 -6.15 -4.61
N GLY A 331 3.06 -7.35 -5.19
CA GLY A 331 4.30 -7.96 -5.63
C GLY A 331 4.78 -9.09 -4.71
N ALA A 332 5.77 -8.85 -3.85
CA ALA A 332 6.44 -9.87 -3.03
C ALA A 332 7.01 -11.03 -3.87
N PHE A 333 7.43 -10.75 -5.10
CA PHE A 333 7.91 -11.78 -6.03
C PHE A 333 9.30 -12.26 -5.68
N PRO A 334 9.55 -13.59 -5.63
CA PRO A 334 10.88 -14.13 -5.42
C PRO A 334 11.80 -13.80 -6.60
N SER A 335 13.12 -13.74 -6.33
CA SER A 335 14.15 -13.54 -7.35
C SER A 335 14.23 -14.76 -8.27
N LYS A 336 13.40 -14.76 -9.32
CA LYS A 336 13.35 -15.77 -10.38
C LYS A 336 13.03 -15.11 -11.71
N ASP A 337 13.65 -15.53 -12.79
CA ASP A 337 13.49 -14.92 -14.12
C ASP A 337 12.02 -14.85 -14.56
N PHE A 338 11.27 -15.94 -14.41
CA PHE A 338 9.86 -15.99 -14.83
C PHE A 338 8.95 -15.00 -14.10
N THR A 339 9.34 -14.51 -12.91
CA THR A 339 8.53 -13.55 -12.16
C THR A 339 8.60 -12.13 -12.73
N SER A 340 9.52 -11.86 -13.63
CA SER A 340 9.55 -10.62 -14.41
C SER A 340 8.27 -10.41 -15.23
N ASP A 341 7.71 -11.49 -15.82
CA ASP A 341 6.46 -11.46 -16.56
C ASP A 341 5.23 -11.25 -15.63
N LEU A 342 5.35 -11.63 -14.37
CA LEU A 342 4.32 -11.35 -13.36
C LEU A 342 4.36 -9.88 -12.93
N ILE A 343 5.55 -9.30 -12.79
CA ILE A 343 5.73 -7.87 -12.52
C ILE A 343 5.17 -7.05 -13.69
N ASP A 344 5.46 -7.41 -14.93
CA ASP A 344 4.89 -6.73 -16.10
C ASP A 344 3.37 -6.79 -16.09
N HIS A 345 2.78 -7.97 -15.84
CA HIS A 345 1.34 -8.14 -15.79
C HIS A 345 0.68 -7.28 -14.69
N MET A 346 1.28 -7.21 -13.50
CA MET A 346 0.79 -6.35 -12.42
C MET A 346 0.84 -4.87 -12.83
N ASN A 347 1.93 -4.43 -13.46
CA ASN A 347 2.05 -3.06 -13.94
C ASN A 347 1.02 -2.74 -15.03
N GLU A 348 0.72 -3.66 -15.95
CA GLU A 348 -0.34 -3.49 -16.96
C GLU A 348 -1.69 -3.19 -16.33
N ILE A 349 -2.03 -3.87 -15.22
CA ILE A 349 -3.26 -3.60 -14.46
C ILE A 349 -3.23 -2.21 -13.84
N LEU A 350 -2.11 -1.82 -13.22
CA LEU A 350 -1.94 -0.50 -12.59
C LEU A 350 -2.01 0.63 -13.64
N GLU A 351 -1.35 0.46 -14.78
CA GLU A 351 -1.38 1.37 -15.93
C GLU A 351 -2.79 1.53 -16.50
N GLN A 352 -3.53 0.43 -16.66
CA GLN A 352 -4.91 0.42 -17.14
C GLN A 352 -5.84 1.28 -16.28
N TYR A 353 -5.62 1.30 -14.96
CA TYR A 353 -6.45 2.06 -14.02
C TYR A 353 -5.87 3.43 -13.67
N LEU A 354 -4.68 3.78 -14.16
CA LEU A 354 -3.91 4.98 -13.81
C LEU A 354 -3.71 5.08 -12.29
N TRP A 355 -3.35 3.97 -11.66
CA TRP A 355 -3.16 3.90 -10.23
C TRP A 355 -1.71 4.08 -9.84
N SER A 356 -1.51 4.86 -8.79
CA SER A 356 -0.24 4.89 -8.05
C SER A 356 -0.06 3.61 -7.26
N SER A 357 1.20 3.24 -6.98
CA SER A 357 1.47 2.01 -6.24
C SER A 357 2.81 2.02 -5.53
N ALA A 358 2.98 1.13 -4.53
CA ALA A 358 4.23 0.83 -3.87
C ALA A 358 4.48 -0.70 -3.88
N TYR A 359 5.58 -1.12 -4.51
CA TYR A 359 6.00 -2.52 -4.57
C TYR A 359 6.45 -3.02 -3.18
N TRP A 360 6.03 -4.18 -2.78
CA TRP A 360 6.50 -4.88 -1.59
C TRP A 360 7.65 -5.79 -1.95
N GLN A 361 8.88 -5.56 -1.44
CA GLN A 361 9.37 -4.39 -0.75
C GLN A 361 10.85 -4.16 -1.07
N TYR A 362 11.40 -3.05 -0.60
CA TYR A 362 12.85 -2.88 -0.58
C TYR A 362 13.48 -3.85 0.42
N ILE A 363 14.43 -4.62 -0.09
CA ILE A 363 15.37 -5.41 0.72
C ILE A 363 16.80 -5.12 0.24
N PRO A 364 17.79 -5.08 1.15
CA PRO A 364 19.18 -4.84 0.74
C PRO A 364 19.65 -5.86 -0.30
N GLY A 365 20.10 -5.36 -1.44
CA GLY A 365 20.61 -6.18 -2.54
C GLY A 365 19.57 -6.57 -3.58
N MET A 366 18.31 -6.10 -3.49
CA MET A 366 17.25 -6.38 -4.46
C MET A 366 17.64 -6.01 -5.91
N GLU A 367 18.56 -5.07 -6.09
CA GLU A 367 19.07 -4.69 -7.42
C GLU A 367 19.81 -5.81 -8.16
N LYS A 368 20.13 -6.90 -7.44
CA LYS A 368 20.78 -8.10 -7.98
C LYS A 368 19.81 -9.22 -8.31
N ASP A 369 18.54 -9.04 -7.96
CA ASP A 369 17.50 -10.04 -8.24
C ASP A 369 17.27 -10.18 -9.74
N GLU A 370 17.04 -11.41 -10.18
CA GLU A 370 16.87 -11.76 -11.60
C GLU A 370 15.70 -11.02 -12.26
N ASN A 371 14.69 -10.63 -11.48
CA ASN A 371 13.49 -9.95 -11.93
C ASN A 371 13.50 -8.42 -11.69
N PHE A 372 14.55 -7.88 -11.05
CA PHE A 372 14.60 -6.47 -10.63
C PHE A 372 14.45 -5.49 -11.80
N PHE A 373 15.00 -5.84 -12.97
CA PHE A 373 14.91 -4.99 -14.16
C PHE A 373 13.46 -4.70 -14.59
N ALA A 374 12.50 -5.59 -14.26
CA ALA A 374 11.10 -5.41 -14.57
C ALA A 374 10.40 -4.35 -13.69
N LEU A 375 11.00 -3.99 -12.56
CA LEU A 375 10.53 -2.90 -11.70
C LEU A 375 10.93 -1.51 -12.23
N LYS A 376 11.97 -1.43 -13.07
CA LYS A 376 12.41 -0.17 -13.69
C LYS A 376 11.59 0.11 -14.95
N ARG A 377 10.60 1.00 -14.84
CA ARG A 377 9.63 1.25 -15.91
C ARG A 377 9.55 2.72 -16.27
N ALA A 378 9.37 3.01 -17.58
CA ALA A 378 9.03 4.36 -17.98
C ALA A 378 7.58 4.68 -17.63
N TYR A 379 7.32 5.87 -17.09
CA TYR A 379 5.99 6.31 -16.69
C TYR A 379 5.88 7.84 -16.65
N PRO A 380 4.63 8.38 -16.77
CA PRO A 380 4.35 9.81 -16.62
C PRO A 380 4.21 10.18 -15.14
N ALA A 381 5.26 10.73 -14.54
CA ALA A 381 5.25 11.06 -13.11
C ALA A 381 4.43 12.30 -12.77
N VAL A 382 4.48 13.35 -13.63
CA VAL A 382 3.73 14.60 -13.42
C VAL A 382 3.10 15.03 -14.74
N THR A 383 1.79 15.31 -14.72
CA THR A 383 1.05 15.80 -15.90
C THR A 383 0.43 17.16 -15.61
N GLU A 384 0.90 18.20 -16.30
CA GLU A 384 0.24 19.51 -16.28
C GLU A 384 -0.99 19.48 -17.19
N GLY A 385 -2.10 19.00 -16.63
CA GLY A 385 -3.36 18.70 -17.29
C GLY A 385 -3.96 17.38 -16.83
N GLU A 386 -4.57 16.63 -17.75
CA GLU A 386 -5.23 15.36 -17.49
C GLU A 386 -4.48 14.22 -18.19
N LEU A 387 -4.01 13.23 -17.41
CA LEU A 387 -3.46 11.98 -17.93
C LEU A 387 -4.61 11.06 -18.37
N ILE A 388 -4.66 10.72 -19.66
CA ILE A 388 -5.74 9.92 -20.24
C ILE A 388 -5.38 8.44 -20.25
N SER A 389 -4.16 8.11 -20.67
CA SER A 389 -3.65 6.74 -20.69
C SER A 389 -2.14 6.71 -20.81
N TYR A 390 -1.52 5.65 -20.29
CA TYR A 390 -0.14 5.30 -20.62
C TYR A 390 0.04 3.79 -20.59
N HIS A 391 1.06 3.34 -21.30
CA HIS A 391 1.50 1.93 -21.29
C HIS A 391 2.98 1.86 -21.65
N TYR A 392 3.74 1.14 -20.85
CA TYR A 392 5.14 0.87 -21.12
C TYR A 392 5.36 -0.59 -21.51
N ASP A 393 5.69 -0.77 -22.78
CA ASP A 393 6.17 -2.06 -23.29
C ASP A 393 7.68 -2.17 -23.00
N ARG A 394 8.04 -3.01 -22.03
CA ARG A 394 9.43 -3.18 -21.60
C ARG A 394 10.26 -3.89 -22.67
N GLN A 395 9.68 -4.82 -23.43
CA GLN A 395 10.42 -5.56 -24.48
C GLN A 395 10.74 -4.70 -25.67
N GLU A 396 9.85 -3.76 -26.02
CA GLU A 396 10.03 -2.79 -27.10
C GLU A 396 10.68 -1.48 -26.62
N GLU A 397 10.95 -1.35 -25.31
CA GLU A 397 11.41 -0.11 -24.67
C GLU A 397 10.59 1.11 -25.14
N CYS A 398 9.26 0.95 -25.18
CA CYS A 398 8.32 1.92 -25.73
C CYS A 398 7.31 2.40 -24.69
N LEU A 399 7.32 3.70 -24.41
CA LEU A 399 6.29 4.34 -23.60
C LEU A 399 5.26 5.01 -24.52
N LYS A 400 4.02 4.56 -24.47
CA LYS A 400 2.88 5.16 -25.16
C LYS A 400 2.07 5.97 -24.15
N ILE A 401 1.87 7.27 -24.43
CA ILE A 401 1.18 8.18 -23.51
C ILE A 401 0.15 9.00 -24.27
N SER A 402 -1.01 9.23 -23.63
CA SER A 402 -2.00 10.20 -24.10
C SER A 402 -2.37 11.13 -22.93
N TRP A 403 -2.32 12.43 -23.17
CA TRP A 403 -2.73 13.43 -22.18
C TRP A 403 -3.38 14.64 -22.85
N LYS A 404 -4.11 15.41 -22.07
CA LYS A 404 -4.63 16.74 -22.47
C LYS A 404 -4.07 17.76 -21.50
N GLY A 405 -3.24 18.67 -21.98
CA GLY A 405 -2.55 19.64 -21.13
C GLY A 405 -1.29 20.15 -21.79
N LYS A 406 -0.54 20.97 -21.05
CA LYS A 406 0.62 21.66 -21.59
C LYS A 406 1.85 20.76 -21.69
N GLN A 407 2.17 20.05 -20.62
CA GLN A 407 3.39 19.26 -20.54
C GLN A 407 3.24 18.08 -19.61
N ILE A 408 4.14 17.11 -19.80
CA ILE A 408 4.23 15.92 -18.98
C ILE A 408 5.70 15.63 -18.64
N LEU A 409 5.99 15.27 -17.41
CA LEU A 409 7.32 14.83 -16.95
C LEU A 409 7.31 13.31 -16.84
N CYS A 410 8.20 12.67 -17.58
CA CYS A 410 8.32 11.22 -17.60
C CYS A 410 9.70 10.77 -17.14
N TYR A 411 9.71 9.63 -16.42
CA TYR A 411 10.94 8.88 -16.18
C TYR A 411 11.15 7.85 -17.29
N PHE A 412 12.42 7.61 -17.63
CA PHE A 412 12.83 6.56 -18.58
C PHE A 412 14.01 5.76 -17.98
N PRO A 413 13.94 4.42 -17.99
CA PRO A 413 14.99 3.53 -17.49
C PRO A 413 16.09 3.26 -18.51
N PHE A 414 16.39 4.23 -19.40
CA PHE A 414 17.40 4.15 -20.43
C PHE A 414 17.99 5.53 -20.76
N ASP A 415 19.03 5.57 -21.56
CA ASP A 415 19.72 6.79 -21.97
C ASP A 415 18.78 7.78 -22.69
N THR A 416 18.37 8.85 -22.01
CA THR A 416 17.36 9.79 -22.53
C THR A 416 17.81 10.65 -23.72
N TRP A 417 19.11 10.69 -24.02
CA TRP A 417 19.64 11.37 -25.20
C TRP A 417 19.43 10.59 -26.52
N LYS A 418 19.00 9.32 -26.43
CA LYS A 418 18.66 8.47 -27.59
C LYS A 418 17.17 8.39 -27.87
N ILE A 419 16.34 9.15 -27.14
CA ILE A 419 14.89 9.11 -27.31
C ILE A 419 14.48 9.53 -28.70
N ASP A 420 13.65 8.71 -29.35
CA ASP A 420 13.02 9.02 -30.63
C ASP A 420 11.50 9.13 -30.48
N LEU A 421 10.88 9.97 -31.32
CA LEU A 421 9.43 10.14 -31.46
C LEU A 421 8.97 9.54 -32.79
N PRO A 422 8.86 8.23 -32.93
CA PRO A 422 8.42 7.60 -34.15
C PRO A 422 6.91 7.86 -34.36
N GLY A 423 6.53 8.41 -35.52
CA GLY A 423 5.15 8.40 -36.00
C GLY A 423 4.49 9.73 -36.33
N SER A 424 3.32 9.64 -36.96
CA SER A 424 2.44 10.77 -37.26
C SER A 424 1.74 11.26 -36.00
N GLY A 425 1.68 12.57 -35.78
CA GLY A 425 1.02 13.19 -34.62
C GLY A 425 1.98 13.87 -33.63
N THR A 426 3.28 13.85 -33.93
CA THR A 426 4.32 14.50 -33.10
C THR A 426 4.70 15.89 -33.60
N GLU A 427 4.03 16.40 -34.66
CA GLU A 427 4.28 17.75 -35.16
C GLU A 427 4.05 18.80 -34.05
N GLY A 428 5.11 19.57 -33.74
CA GLY A 428 5.08 20.60 -32.72
C GLY A 428 5.22 20.11 -31.29
N VAL A 429 5.35 18.78 -31.02
CA VAL A 429 5.73 18.24 -29.72
C VAL A 429 7.23 18.46 -29.52
N SER A 430 7.62 18.96 -28.35
CA SER A 430 9.02 19.14 -27.97
C SER A 430 9.42 18.30 -26.79
N ILE A 431 10.67 17.83 -26.79
CA ILE A 431 11.28 17.03 -25.73
C ILE A 431 12.45 17.81 -25.13
N GLU A 432 12.53 17.81 -23.81
CA GLU A 432 13.60 18.42 -23.04
C GLU A 432 14.09 17.43 -21.98
N ASN A 433 15.39 17.11 -22.00
CA ASN A 433 16.02 16.37 -20.91
C ASN A 433 16.13 17.27 -19.68
N VAL A 434 15.42 16.91 -18.61
CA VAL A 434 15.38 17.67 -17.35
C VAL A 434 16.52 17.24 -16.43
N LYS A 435 16.73 15.93 -16.31
CA LYS A 435 17.79 15.35 -15.49
C LYS A 435 18.28 14.05 -16.13
N ALA A 436 19.54 13.99 -16.50
CA ALA A 436 20.20 12.75 -16.90
C ALA A 436 20.73 12.02 -15.65
N LEU A 437 20.50 10.72 -15.63
CA LEU A 437 21.01 9.77 -14.62
C LEU A 437 21.92 8.75 -15.32
N ASP A 438 22.49 7.81 -14.60
CA ASP A 438 23.31 6.74 -15.18
C ASP A 438 22.39 5.71 -15.87
N HIS A 439 22.38 5.71 -17.21
CA HIS A 439 21.49 4.88 -18.05
C HIS A 439 20.00 5.05 -17.70
N ALA A 440 19.59 6.26 -17.31
CA ALA A 440 18.19 6.62 -17.04
C ALA A 440 18.01 8.14 -17.10
N GLY A 441 16.79 8.64 -16.93
CA GLY A 441 16.61 10.07 -16.82
C GLY A 441 15.16 10.54 -16.80
N TRP A 442 15.02 11.82 -16.55
CA TRP A 442 13.76 12.55 -16.51
C TRP A 442 13.63 13.45 -17.72
N VAL A 443 12.53 13.32 -18.42
CA VAL A 443 12.26 14.01 -19.67
C VAL A 443 10.93 14.74 -19.61
N LYS A 444 10.93 16.00 -19.99
CA LYS A 444 9.72 16.81 -20.14
C LYS A 444 9.28 16.81 -21.59
N ILE A 445 8.02 16.53 -21.82
CA ILE A 445 7.38 16.52 -23.14
C ILE A 445 6.31 17.59 -23.14
N THR A 446 6.40 18.52 -24.08
CA THR A 446 5.48 19.65 -24.20
C THR A 446 4.59 19.45 -25.43
N ALA A 447 3.29 19.57 -25.25
CA ALA A 447 2.29 19.46 -26.32
C ALA A 447 2.33 20.67 -27.25
N ALA A 448 2.03 20.47 -28.51
CA ALA A 448 1.89 21.56 -29.50
C ALA A 448 0.68 22.45 -29.17
N ASP A 449 -0.43 21.87 -28.76
CA ASP A 449 -1.65 22.55 -28.35
C ASP A 449 -2.21 21.91 -27.08
N PRO A 450 -2.22 22.62 -25.93
CA PRO A 450 -2.68 22.07 -24.65
C PRO A 450 -4.20 21.81 -24.59
N GLN A 451 -4.98 22.28 -25.55
CA GLN A 451 -6.44 22.08 -25.61
C GLN A 451 -6.82 20.77 -26.31
N VAL A 452 -5.89 20.14 -27.02
CA VAL A 452 -6.09 18.91 -27.79
C VAL A 452 -5.42 17.75 -27.08
N VAL A 453 -5.98 16.55 -27.20
CA VAL A 453 -5.34 15.33 -26.70
C VAL A 453 -4.07 15.06 -27.52
N THR A 454 -2.95 15.03 -26.86
CA THR A 454 -1.66 14.66 -27.45
C THR A 454 -1.40 13.19 -27.15
N THR A 455 -1.05 12.42 -28.19
CA THR A 455 -0.62 11.02 -28.05
C THR A 455 0.75 10.85 -28.67
N VAL A 456 1.68 10.30 -27.90
CA VAL A 456 3.04 10.01 -28.39
C VAL A 456 3.45 8.58 -28.03
N CYS A 457 4.29 7.98 -28.87
CA CYS A 457 5.03 6.78 -28.55
C CYS A 457 6.51 7.18 -28.50
N ILE A 458 7.18 6.86 -27.42
CA ILE A 458 8.58 7.21 -27.18
C ILE A 458 9.36 5.91 -27.07
N LYS A 459 10.39 5.79 -27.89
CA LYS A 459 11.27 4.62 -27.94
C LYS A 459 12.71 5.00 -27.62
N HIS A 460 13.44 3.97 -27.11
CA HIS A 460 14.90 4.03 -26.97
C HIS A 460 15.62 3.87 -28.30
#